data_608cef80a7194dba2311759b42f98b6f
#
_entry.id   608cef80a7194dba2311759b42f98b6f
#
_cell.length_a   1.000
_cell.length_b   1.000
_cell.length_c   1.000
_cell.angle_alpha   90.00
_cell.angle_beta   90.00
_cell.angle_gamma   90.00
#
_symmetry.space_group_name_H-M   'P 1'
#
loop_
_entity.id
_entity.type
_entity.pdbx_description
1 polymer ?
#
loop_
_entity_poly.entity_id
_entity_poly.type
_entity_poly.pdbx_seq_one_letter_code
_entity_poly.pdbx_strand_id
1 'polypeptide(L)'
;MILTSKSTEFLRWAEEKEKNIPQNINELLVEIRDINNVKTTEITKIKEIIQTYNCCIYASNMDLKSNSNLLRFVESIGMKTYDCNNIDLNKISTITPRETSKVSYIPYTEKALNWHTDGYYDEKSIFSWLLHCVSPSSEGGENYLLDHELVLREYILRNDDINVLMEDGALIIPESKDTSRSEISTYIFSFSNAYKKLHMRFSMRRDNIASSTRASDAITRLKKIIESHCAQYSLTYKLCKNQGILTNNILHGRNSFKDDKVNRKLLRIRSYERL
;
A
#
# COMPACT_ATOMS: atom_id res chain seq x y z
N MET A 1 -11.62 8.30 -19.12
CA MET A 1 -12.44 9.00 -18.09
C MET A 1 -11.95 10.43 -18.00
N ILE A 2 -12.82 11.41 -18.14
CA ILE A 2 -12.50 12.83 -17.94
C ILE A 2 -12.53 13.08 -16.43
N LEU A 3 -11.38 13.43 -15.86
CA LEU A 3 -11.24 13.60 -14.41
C LEU A 3 -11.52 15.04 -13.97
N THR A 4 -12.76 15.45 -14.08
CA THR A 4 -13.23 16.73 -13.53
C THR A 4 -14.48 16.50 -12.68
N SER A 5 -14.67 17.32 -11.66
CA SER A 5 -15.84 17.25 -10.76
C SER A 5 -17.19 17.40 -11.49
N LYS A 6 -17.18 17.88 -12.74
CA LYS A 6 -18.37 18.11 -13.57
C LYS A 6 -18.65 16.98 -14.57
N SER A 7 -17.72 16.04 -14.77
CA SER A 7 -17.94 14.99 -15.76
C SER A 7 -18.90 13.93 -15.24
N THR A 8 -19.88 13.52 -16.05
CA THR A 8 -20.85 12.47 -15.70
C THR A 8 -20.16 11.13 -15.39
N GLU A 9 -19.08 10.82 -16.10
CA GLU A 9 -18.31 9.61 -15.87
C GLU A 9 -17.63 9.62 -14.50
N PHE A 10 -17.03 10.76 -14.14
CA PHE A 10 -16.41 10.91 -12.82
C PHE A 10 -17.45 10.83 -11.71
N LEU A 11 -18.57 11.54 -11.83
CA LEU A 11 -19.62 11.54 -10.81
C LEU A 11 -20.17 10.13 -10.57
N ARG A 12 -20.43 9.37 -11.65
CA ARG A 12 -20.89 7.97 -11.53
C ARG A 12 -19.85 7.11 -10.80
N TRP A 13 -18.59 7.22 -11.18
CA TRP A 13 -17.50 6.49 -10.51
C TRP A 13 -17.35 6.90 -9.05
N ALA A 14 -17.46 8.18 -8.75
CA ALA A 14 -17.37 8.72 -7.39
C ALA A 14 -18.51 8.23 -6.48
N GLU A 15 -19.74 8.15 -7.01
CA GLU A 15 -20.89 7.57 -6.30
C GLU A 15 -20.71 6.06 -6.06
N GLU A 16 -20.22 5.32 -7.05
CA GLU A 16 -19.95 3.90 -6.92
C GLU A 16 -18.88 3.64 -5.86
N LYS A 17 -17.81 4.43 -5.85
CA LYS A 17 -16.77 4.36 -4.82
C LYS A 17 -17.30 4.68 -3.42
N GLU A 18 -18.18 5.67 -3.29
CA GLU A 18 -18.80 6.03 -2.01
C GLU A 18 -19.67 4.90 -1.45
N LYS A 19 -20.46 4.25 -2.29
CA LYS A 19 -21.28 3.08 -1.90
C LYS A 19 -20.44 1.90 -1.43
N ASN A 20 -19.22 1.78 -1.95
CA ASN A 20 -18.28 0.69 -1.66
C ASN A 20 -17.22 1.08 -0.61
N ILE A 21 -17.46 2.10 0.24
CA ILE A 21 -16.59 2.38 1.37
C ILE A 21 -16.84 1.32 2.46
N PRO A 22 -15.82 0.54 2.87
CA PRO A 22 -16.03 -0.47 3.90
C PRO A 22 -16.38 0.21 5.23
N GLN A 23 -17.46 -0.20 5.85
CA GLN A 23 -17.95 0.35 7.11
C GLN A 23 -17.15 -0.17 8.31
N ASN A 24 -16.56 -1.35 8.15
CA ASN A 24 -15.71 -1.95 9.17
C ASN A 24 -14.72 -2.95 8.55
N ILE A 25 -13.74 -3.35 9.34
CA ILE A 25 -12.65 -4.21 8.89
C ILE A 25 -13.10 -5.62 8.47
N ASN A 26 -14.24 -6.10 8.98
CA ASN A 26 -14.72 -7.45 8.67
C ASN A 26 -15.18 -7.60 7.21
N GLU A 27 -15.53 -6.48 6.54
CA GLU A 27 -15.87 -6.49 5.12
C GLU A 27 -14.65 -6.79 4.23
N LEU A 28 -13.45 -6.55 4.75
CA LEU A 28 -12.20 -6.87 4.08
C LEU A 28 -11.64 -8.25 4.46
N LEU A 29 -12.25 -8.94 5.46
CA LEU A 29 -11.67 -10.14 6.05
C LEU A 29 -12.12 -11.41 5.30
N VAL A 30 -11.17 -12.26 4.97
CA VAL A 30 -11.40 -13.61 4.44
C VAL A 30 -10.73 -14.63 5.34
N GLU A 31 -11.51 -15.54 5.87
CA GLU A 31 -10.96 -16.70 6.57
C GLU A 31 -10.43 -17.73 5.56
N ILE A 32 -9.21 -18.15 5.76
CA ILE A 32 -8.52 -19.19 4.96
C ILE A 32 -8.30 -20.41 5.86
N ARG A 33 -8.73 -21.57 5.41
CA ARG A 33 -8.55 -22.80 6.17
C ARG A 33 -7.06 -23.17 6.33
N ASP A 34 -6.30 -23.10 5.26
CA ASP A 34 -4.87 -23.44 5.25
C ASP A 34 -4.12 -22.62 4.22
N ILE A 35 -3.29 -21.69 4.67
CA ILE A 35 -2.45 -20.85 3.79
C ILE A 35 -1.46 -21.67 2.95
N ASN A 36 -1.16 -22.88 3.34
CA ASN A 36 -0.26 -23.76 2.58
C ASN A 36 -0.96 -24.45 1.40
N ASN A 37 -2.31 -24.44 1.39
CA ASN A 37 -3.13 -25.05 0.35
C ASN A 37 -4.48 -24.32 0.24
N VAL A 38 -4.45 -23.06 -0.21
CA VAL A 38 -5.63 -22.19 -0.32
C VAL A 38 -6.56 -22.70 -1.42
N LYS A 39 -7.84 -22.79 -1.12
CA LYS A 39 -8.85 -23.28 -2.06
C LYS A 39 -9.23 -22.23 -3.10
N THR A 40 -9.65 -22.68 -4.27
CA THR A 40 -10.11 -21.78 -5.35
C THR A 40 -11.22 -20.85 -4.91
N THR A 41 -12.16 -21.31 -4.08
CA THR A 41 -13.26 -20.49 -3.55
C THR A 41 -12.76 -19.36 -2.64
N GLU A 42 -11.73 -19.62 -1.82
CA GLU A 42 -11.10 -18.62 -0.95
C GLU A 42 -10.33 -17.59 -1.80
N ILE A 43 -9.61 -18.05 -2.84
CA ILE A 43 -8.91 -17.19 -3.80
C ILE A 43 -9.90 -16.28 -4.54
N THR A 44 -11.03 -16.82 -5.01
CA THR A 44 -12.08 -16.04 -5.69
C THR A 44 -12.60 -14.94 -4.77
N LYS A 45 -12.92 -15.26 -3.52
CA LYS A 45 -13.40 -14.29 -2.53
C LYS A 45 -12.38 -13.18 -2.24
N ILE A 46 -11.09 -13.54 -2.11
CA ILE A 46 -10.00 -12.57 -1.95
C ILE A 46 -9.96 -11.61 -3.15
N LYS A 47 -10.04 -12.14 -4.38
CA LYS A 47 -10.02 -11.33 -5.60
C LYS A 47 -11.21 -10.37 -5.68
N GLU A 48 -12.41 -10.83 -5.37
CA GLU A 48 -13.63 -10.01 -5.35
C GLU A 48 -13.50 -8.83 -4.37
N ILE A 49 -12.99 -9.09 -3.16
CA ILE A 49 -12.76 -8.05 -2.16
C ILE A 49 -11.70 -7.05 -2.65
N ILE A 50 -10.57 -7.52 -3.20
CA ILE A 50 -9.52 -6.64 -3.72
C ILE A 50 -10.04 -5.81 -4.91
N GLN A 51 -10.85 -6.38 -5.78
CA GLN A 51 -11.44 -5.64 -6.91
C GLN A 51 -12.37 -4.51 -6.44
N THR A 52 -13.07 -4.70 -5.34
CA THR A 52 -13.99 -3.71 -4.75
C THR A 52 -13.26 -2.66 -3.94
N TYR A 53 -12.35 -3.07 -3.05
CA TYR A 53 -11.78 -2.22 -2.02
C TYR A 53 -10.28 -1.93 -2.19
N ASN A 54 -9.64 -2.48 -3.25
CA ASN A 54 -8.17 -2.44 -3.44
C ASN A 54 -7.36 -3.08 -2.29
N CYS A 55 -8.01 -3.70 -1.33
CA CYS A 55 -7.39 -4.30 -0.15
C CYS A 55 -8.22 -5.48 0.34
N CYS A 56 -7.54 -6.52 0.82
CA CYS A 56 -8.15 -7.66 1.51
C CYS A 56 -7.28 -8.06 2.69
N ILE A 57 -7.90 -8.44 3.79
CA ILE A 57 -7.24 -9.04 4.95
C ILE A 57 -7.60 -10.52 4.95
N TYR A 58 -6.62 -11.38 5.17
CA TYR A 58 -6.90 -12.80 5.36
C TYR A 58 -6.45 -13.28 6.74
N ALA A 59 -7.13 -14.29 7.24
CA ALA A 59 -6.79 -15.00 8.48
C ALA A 59 -6.73 -16.49 8.20
N SER A 60 -5.57 -17.12 8.42
CA SER A 60 -5.37 -18.56 8.23
C SER A 60 -5.45 -19.31 9.54
N ASN A 61 -6.16 -20.45 9.56
CA ASN A 61 -6.23 -21.31 10.72
C ASN A 61 -4.96 -22.17 10.92
N MET A 62 -4.10 -22.19 9.91
CA MET A 62 -2.87 -22.99 9.92
C MET A 62 -1.64 -22.09 9.80
N ASP A 63 -0.58 -22.47 10.51
CA ASP A 63 0.73 -21.83 10.42
C ASP A 63 1.33 -21.97 9.01
N LEU A 64 2.00 -20.93 8.53
CA LEU A 64 2.78 -20.97 7.30
C LEU A 64 3.96 -21.92 7.47
N LYS A 65 4.03 -22.96 6.65
CA LYS A 65 5.08 -23.99 6.73
C LYS A 65 6.39 -23.57 6.03
N SER A 66 6.29 -22.80 4.95
CA SER A 66 7.46 -22.38 4.17
C SER A 66 7.22 -21.13 3.35
N ASN A 67 8.28 -20.42 2.99
CA ASN A 67 8.23 -19.29 2.07
C ASN A 67 7.71 -19.69 0.67
N SER A 68 7.99 -20.92 0.23
CA SER A 68 7.47 -21.42 -1.06
C SER A 68 5.94 -21.58 -1.05
N ASN A 69 5.34 -21.90 0.09
CA ASN A 69 3.88 -21.93 0.21
C ASN A 69 3.28 -20.53 0.10
N LEU A 70 3.92 -19.53 0.72
CA LEU A 70 3.47 -18.14 0.60
C LEU A 70 3.59 -17.63 -0.84
N LEU A 71 4.66 -17.98 -1.56
CA LEU A 71 4.81 -17.65 -2.99
C LEU A 71 3.72 -18.30 -3.83
N ARG A 72 3.43 -19.59 -3.64
CA ARG A 72 2.33 -20.27 -4.35
C ARG A 72 0.98 -19.62 -4.08
N PHE A 73 0.73 -19.21 -2.84
CA PHE A 73 -0.49 -18.50 -2.49
C PHE A 73 -0.62 -17.21 -3.28
N VAL A 74 0.39 -16.32 -3.28
CA VAL A 74 0.31 -15.05 -4.02
C VAL A 74 0.30 -15.24 -5.53
N GLU A 75 0.98 -16.25 -6.06
CA GLU A 75 0.91 -16.62 -7.49
C GLU A 75 -0.51 -17.01 -7.92
N SER A 76 -1.24 -17.74 -7.08
CA SER A 76 -2.62 -18.12 -7.33
C SER A 76 -3.60 -16.93 -7.38
N ILE A 77 -3.24 -15.83 -6.71
CA ILE A 77 -4.00 -14.58 -6.72
C ILE A 77 -3.66 -13.73 -7.95
N GLY A 78 -2.43 -13.82 -8.45
CA GLY A 78 -2.00 -13.08 -9.65
C GLY A 78 -0.65 -12.38 -9.54
N MET A 79 0.05 -12.44 -8.39
CA MET A 79 1.40 -11.89 -8.22
C MET A 79 2.43 -12.87 -8.82
N LYS A 80 3.04 -12.52 -9.95
CA LYS A 80 3.95 -13.43 -10.69
C LYS A 80 5.36 -12.88 -10.82
N THR A 81 5.51 -11.55 -10.91
CA THR A 81 6.81 -10.87 -11.02
C THR A 81 7.04 -10.04 -9.76
N TYR A 82 8.17 -10.27 -9.13
CA TYR A 82 8.44 -9.74 -7.79
C TYR A 82 9.49 -8.65 -7.84
N ASP A 83 9.32 -7.65 -6.98
CA ASP A 83 10.38 -6.71 -6.69
C ASP A 83 11.40 -7.35 -5.75
N CYS A 84 12.64 -7.48 -6.26
CA CYS A 84 13.77 -7.98 -5.50
C CYS A 84 14.73 -6.84 -5.06
N ASN A 85 14.39 -5.58 -5.32
CA ASN A 85 15.17 -4.40 -4.96
C ASN A 85 14.97 -4.03 -3.49
N ASN A 86 15.12 -5.00 -2.61
CA ASN A 86 15.05 -4.80 -1.16
C ASN A 86 16.39 -5.20 -0.52
N ILE A 87 16.56 -4.84 0.75
CA ILE A 87 17.82 -5.11 1.49
C ILE A 87 18.21 -6.58 1.46
N ASP A 88 17.23 -7.48 1.39
CA ASP A 88 17.46 -8.92 1.44
C ASP A 88 17.67 -9.54 0.03
N LEU A 89 17.50 -8.77 -1.05
CA LEU A 89 17.61 -9.20 -2.47
C LEU A 89 16.77 -10.47 -2.79
N ASN A 90 15.70 -10.69 -2.06
CA ASN A 90 14.85 -11.87 -2.14
C ASN A 90 13.42 -11.46 -2.54
N LYS A 91 12.67 -12.38 -3.13
CA LYS A 91 11.25 -12.21 -3.43
C LYS A 91 10.40 -11.92 -2.17
N ILE A 92 10.85 -12.40 -1.01
CA ILE A 92 10.22 -12.22 0.30
C ILE A 92 11.18 -11.48 1.21
N SER A 93 10.79 -10.30 1.67
CA SER A 93 11.52 -9.54 2.68
C SER A 93 11.04 -9.92 4.07
N THR A 94 11.96 -10.21 4.98
CA THR A 94 11.63 -10.36 6.40
C THR A 94 11.73 -9.01 7.10
N ILE A 95 10.59 -8.49 7.59
CA ILE A 95 10.50 -7.22 8.32
C ILE A 95 10.47 -7.53 9.81
N THR A 96 11.56 -7.20 10.48
CA THR A 96 11.75 -7.31 11.93
C THR A 96 12.67 -6.17 12.38
N PRO A 97 12.58 -5.67 13.62
CA PRO A 97 13.55 -4.71 14.13
C PRO A 97 14.98 -5.21 13.98
N ARG A 98 15.88 -4.35 13.52
CA ARG A 98 17.32 -4.68 13.34
C ARG A 98 18.15 -3.66 14.11
N GLU A 99 19.08 -4.14 14.92
CA GLU A 99 20.12 -3.33 15.53
C GLU A 99 21.21 -3.04 14.48
N THR A 100 21.07 -1.92 13.76
CA THR A 100 22.16 -1.48 12.87
C THR A 100 22.36 0.02 12.99
N SER A 101 23.63 0.44 13.05
CA SER A 101 24.06 1.85 13.04
C SER A 101 23.71 2.60 11.73
N LYS A 102 23.18 1.91 10.73
CA LYS A 102 22.78 2.46 9.41
C LYS A 102 21.27 2.48 9.19
N VAL A 103 20.45 2.47 10.24
CA VAL A 103 18.97 2.36 10.07
C VAL A 103 18.36 3.71 9.76
N SER A 104 18.48 4.17 8.53
CA SER A 104 17.57 5.17 7.97
C SER A 104 16.25 4.54 7.46
N TYR A 105 16.15 3.20 7.41
CA TYR A 105 15.01 2.50 6.83
C TYR A 105 13.98 2.12 7.90
N ILE A 106 12.99 3.00 8.09
CA ILE A 106 11.96 2.92 9.15
C ILE A 106 11.23 1.56 9.24
N PRO A 107 10.93 0.83 8.16
CA PRO A 107 10.27 -0.49 8.26
C PRO A 107 10.97 -1.47 9.22
N TYR A 108 12.30 -1.39 9.36
CA TYR A 108 13.10 -2.25 10.25
C TYR A 108 13.33 -1.62 11.64
N THR A 109 12.50 -0.68 12.04
CA THR A 109 12.52 -0.04 13.36
C THR A 109 11.16 -0.12 14.03
N GLU A 110 11.09 0.17 15.32
CA GLU A 110 9.84 0.26 16.09
C GLU A 110 9.09 1.58 15.86
N LYS A 111 9.67 2.54 15.14
CA LYS A 111 9.09 3.86 14.89
C LYS A 111 7.84 3.77 14.01
N ALA A 112 6.93 4.72 14.18
CA ALA A 112 5.78 4.88 13.30
C ALA A 112 6.21 5.11 11.85
N LEU A 113 5.43 4.57 10.92
CA LEU A 113 5.62 4.75 9.49
C LEU A 113 4.41 5.49 8.94
N ASN A 114 4.62 6.73 8.52
CA ASN A 114 3.57 7.61 8.01
C ASN A 114 2.98 7.10 6.68
N TRP A 115 1.87 7.70 6.26
CA TRP A 115 1.19 7.42 5.00
C TRP A 115 2.15 7.37 3.82
N HIS A 116 2.14 6.25 3.10
CA HIS A 116 2.93 6.05 1.89
C HIS A 116 2.32 4.93 1.02
N THR A 117 2.77 4.86 -0.22
CA THR A 117 2.64 3.68 -1.07
C THR A 117 3.99 2.99 -1.17
N ASP A 118 4.01 1.65 -1.27
CA ASP A 118 5.27 0.91 -1.41
C ASP A 118 5.93 1.22 -2.75
N GLY A 119 7.27 1.32 -2.73
CA GLY A 119 8.05 1.55 -3.94
C GLY A 119 7.81 2.90 -4.61
N TYR A 120 7.30 3.91 -3.89
CA TYR A 120 7.11 5.25 -4.46
C TYR A 120 8.41 5.84 -5.02
N TYR A 121 9.54 5.37 -4.52
CA TYR A 121 10.91 5.77 -4.88
C TYR A 121 11.60 4.82 -5.88
N ASP A 122 10.94 3.74 -6.31
CA ASP A 122 11.50 2.79 -7.26
C ASP A 122 11.24 3.27 -8.69
N GLU A 123 12.15 3.00 -9.63
CA GLU A 123 11.97 3.32 -11.03
C GLU A 123 10.74 2.60 -11.59
N LYS A 124 10.64 1.30 -11.32
CA LYS A 124 9.50 0.48 -11.71
C LYS A 124 8.39 0.51 -10.65
N SER A 125 7.17 0.81 -11.07
CA SER A 125 6.02 0.89 -10.15
C SER A 125 5.67 -0.44 -9.51
N ILE A 126 5.51 -0.44 -8.19
CA ILE A 126 4.92 -1.56 -7.44
C ILE A 126 3.40 -1.41 -7.51
N PHE A 127 2.70 -2.42 -8.05
CA PHE A 127 1.26 -2.39 -8.19
C PHE A 127 0.50 -3.15 -7.10
N SER A 128 1.15 -4.11 -6.45
CA SER A 128 0.55 -4.82 -5.33
C SER A 128 1.59 -5.27 -4.31
N TRP A 129 1.13 -5.52 -3.08
CA TRP A 129 1.97 -6.12 -2.06
C TRP A 129 1.17 -7.00 -1.11
N LEU A 130 1.86 -7.95 -0.50
CA LEU A 130 1.38 -8.78 0.60
C LEU A 130 2.22 -8.51 1.84
N LEU A 131 1.57 -8.48 2.99
CA LEU A 131 2.18 -8.51 4.31
C LEU A 131 1.59 -9.68 5.10
N HIS A 132 2.41 -10.63 5.55
CA HIS A 132 2.00 -11.79 6.35
C HIS A 132 2.62 -11.72 7.74
N CYS A 133 1.81 -11.87 8.78
CA CYS A 133 2.26 -11.82 10.16
C CYS A 133 2.67 -13.22 10.66
N VAL A 134 3.96 -13.37 10.93
CA VAL A 134 4.53 -14.56 11.59
C VAL A 134 4.46 -14.39 13.11
N SER A 135 4.79 -13.17 13.60
CA SER A 135 4.73 -12.81 15.01
C SER A 135 4.31 -11.35 15.14
N PRO A 136 3.21 -11.04 15.84
CA PRO A 136 2.80 -9.66 16.09
C PRO A 136 3.70 -8.99 17.14
N SER A 137 3.66 -7.66 17.19
CA SER A 137 4.24 -6.88 18.29
C SER A 137 3.44 -7.08 19.58
N SER A 138 4.09 -6.91 20.74
CA SER A 138 3.41 -6.93 22.03
C SER A 138 2.44 -5.77 22.18
N GLU A 139 2.90 -4.55 21.90
CA GLU A 139 2.10 -3.32 21.95
C GLU A 139 2.19 -2.55 20.62
N GLY A 140 1.11 -1.89 20.21
CA GLY A 140 1.06 -1.07 19.00
C GLY A 140 1.25 -1.87 17.72
N GLY A 141 1.78 -1.22 16.68
CA GLY A 141 2.07 -1.84 15.38
C GLY A 141 0.86 -2.06 14.49
N GLU A 142 -0.27 -1.42 14.82
CA GLU A 142 -1.46 -1.40 13.97
C GLU A 142 -1.10 -0.80 12.61
N ASN A 143 -1.55 -1.45 11.54
CA ASN A 143 -1.52 -0.89 10.21
C ASN A 143 -2.77 -0.03 10.01
N TYR A 144 -2.61 1.12 9.37
CA TYR A 144 -3.72 1.91 8.87
C TYR A 144 -3.69 1.92 7.35
N LEU A 145 -4.88 1.80 6.77
CA LEU A 145 -5.12 1.53 5.35
C LEU A 145 -6.10 2.56 4.80
N LEU A 146 -5.81 3.12 3.63
CA LEU A 146 -6.66 4.09 2.97
C LEU A 146 -6.62 3.88 1.44
N ASP A 147 -7.77 3.62 0.85
CA ASP A 147 -7.87 3.47 -0.60
C ASP A 147 -7.48 4.76 -1.32
N HIS A 148 -6.46 4.70 -2.17
CA HIS A 148 -5.98 5.83 -2.95
C HIS A 148 -7.00 6.35 -3.97
N GLU A 149 -7.98 5.53 -4.36
CA GLU A 149 -9.09 5.96 -5.22
C GLU A 149 -10.04 6.90 -4.47
N LEU A 150 -10.25 6.70 -3.16
CA LEU A 150 -11.00 7.65 -2.31
C LEU A 150 -10.24 8.97 -2.16
N VAL A 151 -8.91 8.92 -2.07
CA VAL A 151 -8.09 10.14 -2.03
C VAL A 151 -8.21 10.93 -3.32
N LEU A 152 -8.15 10.27 -4.49
CA LEU A 152 -8.37 10.91 -5.78
C LEU A 152 -9.76 11.53 -5.85
N ARG A 153 -10.80 10.80 -5.45
CA ARG A 153 -12.18 11.27 -5.40
C ARG A 153 -12.30 12.56 -4.59
N GLU A 154 -11.81 12.55 -3.36
CA GLU A 154 -11.87 13.72 -2.48
C GLU A 154 -11.07 14.90 -3.03
N TYR A 155 -9.94 14.64 -3.68
CA TYR A 155 -9.14 15.68 -4.29
C TYR A 155 -9.90 16.38 -5.42
N ILE A 156 -10.48 15.63 -6.36
CA ILE A 156 -11.20 16.18 -7.51
C ILE A 156 -12.46 16.92 -7.07
N LEU A 157 -13.23 16.38 -6.14
CA LEU A 157 -14.44 17.04 -5.62
C LEU A 157 -14.17 18.41 -4.99
N ARG A 158 -12.96 18.63 -4.47
CA ARG A 158 -12.59 19.88 -3.78
C ARG A 158 -11.73 20.84 -4.59
N ASN A 159 -10.96 20.35 -5.54
CA ASN A 159 -9.97 21.16 -6.23
C ASN A 159 -10.08 21.14 -7.76
N ASP A 160 -10.84 20.24 -8.32
CA ASP A 160 -11.17 20.07 -9.73
C ASP A 160 -9.99 19.80 -10.69
N ASP A 161 -8.79 20.35 -10.42
CA ASP A 161 -7.61 20.14 -11.28
C ASP A 161 -6.66 19.09 -10.69
N ILE A 162 -6.70 17.89 -11.25
CA ILE A 162 -5.80 16.78 -10.93
C ILE A 162 -4.57 16.73 -11.84
N ASN A 163 -4.58 17.43 -12.97
CA ASN A 163 -3.57 17.29 -14.02
C ASN A 163 -2.16 17.55 -13.49
N VAL A 164 -2.01 18.56 -12.62
CA VAL A 164 -0.70 18.90 -12.01
C VAL A 164 -0.09 17.70 -11.25
N LEU A 165 -0.91 16.86 -10.62
CA LEU A 165 -0.45 15.68 -9.88
C LEU A 165 -0.24 14.44 -10.79
N MET A 166 -0.66 14.55 -12.05
CA MET A 166 -0.50 13.51 -13.08
C MET A 166 0.61 13.81 -14.08
N GLU A 167 1.20 15.00 -14.02
CA GLU A 167 2.33 15.40 -14.88
C GLU A 167 3.64 14.81 -14.36
N ASP A 168 4.58 14.56 -15.26
CA ASP A 168 5.96 14.24 -14.87
C ASP A 168 6.58 15.44 -14.15
N GLY A 169 7.33 15.20 -13.09
CA GLY A 169 7.87 16.24 -12.20
C GLY A 169 6.90 16.71 -11.10
N ALA A 170 5.68 16.18 -11.02
CA ALA A 170 4.82 16.42 -9.86
C ALA A 170 5.48 15.93 -8.57
N LEU A 171 6.21 14.81 -8.65
CA LEU A 171 6.96 14.21 -7.55
C LEU A 171 8.42 14.06 -7.96
N ILE A 172 9.32 14.71 -7.22
CA ILE A 172 10.76 14.58 -7.39
C ILE A 172 11.33 13.90 -6.16
N ILE A 173 11.92 12.73 -6.36
CA ILE A 173 12.51 11.94 -5.29
C ILE A 173 14.02 12.09 -5.41
N PRO A 174 14.69 12.79 -4.48
CA PRO A 174 16.12 13.05 -4.52
C PRO A 174 16.96 11.78 -4.60
N GLU A 175 18.17 11.89 -5.13
CA GLU A 175 19.14 10.81 -5.10
C GLU A 175 19.35 10.29 -3.68
N SER A 176 19.68 9.01 -3.57
CA SER A 176 20.06 8.39 -2.30
C SER A 176 21.42 7.71 -2.43
N LYS A 177 22.43 8.28 -1.79
CA LYS A 177 23.77 7.70 -1.76
C LYS A 177 23.82 6.37 -1.02
N ASP A 178 22.99 6.21 0.02
CA ASP A 178 22.93 4.98 0.84
C ASP A 178 22.42 3.77 0.03
N THR A 179 21.58 4.00 -0.97
CA THR A 179 21.00 2.95 -1.82
C THR A 179 21.49 3.00 -3.26
N SER A 180 22.45 3.90 -3.57
CA SER A 180 22.96 4.13 -4.95
C SER A 180 21.84 4.42 -5.97
N ARG A 181 20.76 5.07 -5.52
CA ARG A 181 19.61 5.40 -6.34
C ARG A 181 19.73 6.84 -6.87
N SER A 182 19.60 7.00 -8.19
CA SER A 182 19.52 8.30 -8.85
C SER A 182 18.23 9.05 -8.47
N GLU A 183 18.21 10.36 -8.72
CA GLU A 183 17.00 11.16 -8.64
C GLU A 183 15.94 10.60 -9.61
N ILE A 184 14.68 10.63 -9.17
CA ILE A 184 13.53 10.20 -9.98
C ILE A 184 12.54 11.34 -10.05
N SER A 185 12.22 11.76 -11.30
CA SER A 185 11.10 12.64 -11.61
C SER A 185 9.91 11.79 -12.05
N THR A 186 8.73 12.03 -11.47
CA THR A 186 7.54 11.20 -11.75
C THR A 186 6.25 11.93 -11.34
N TYR A 187 5.14 11.27 -11.58
CA TYR A 187 3.79 11.70 -11.21
C TYR A 187 3.37 11.13 -9.85
N ILE A 188 2.36 11.75 -9.24
CA ILE A 188 1.71 11.21 -8.03
C ILE A 188 0.59 10.25 -8.42
N PHE A 189 -0.28 10.64 -9.34
CA PHE A 189 -1.34 9.80 -9.87
C PHE A 189 -1.09 9.44 -11.32
N SER A 190 -1.40 8.22 -11.70
CA SER A 190 -1.39 7.76 -13.09
C SER A 190 -2.42 6.67 -13.32
N PHE A 191 -2.80 6.50 -14.59
CA PHE A 191 -3.55 5.32 -15.02
C PHE A 191 -2.60 4.35 -15.68
N SER A 192 -2.53 3.15 -15.15
CA SER A 192 -1.76 2.08 -15.79
C SER A 192 -2.36 1.76 -17.17
N ASN A 193 -1.55 1.86 -18.23
CA ASN A 193 -1.97 1.53 -19.59
C ASN A 193 -2.47 0.08 -19.72
N ALA A 194 -1.85 -0.84 -18.98
CA ALA A 194 -2.19 -2.26 -18.99
C ALA A 194 -3.52 -2.56 -18.29
N TYR A 195 -3.79 -1.87 -17.17
CA TYR A 195 -4.94 -2.20 -16.31
C TYR A 195 -6.06 -1.17 -16.39
N LYS A 196 -5.83 0.01 -16.99
CA LYS A 196 -6.75 1.16 -17.00
C LYS A 196 -7.28 1.52 -15.59
N LYS A 197 -6.47 1.26 -14.58
CA LYS A 197 -6.76 1.48 -13.16
C LYS A 197 -5.81 2.52 -12.58
N LEU A 198 -6.30 3.25 -11.58
CA LEU A 198 -5.51 4.24 -10.87
C LEU A 198 -4.33 3.60 -10.16
N HIS A 199 -3.20 4.29 -10.22
CA HIS A 199 -2.01 4.03 -9.42
C HIS A 199 -1.56 5.32 -8.74
N MET A 200 -1.07 5.21 -7.51
CA MET A 200 -0.56 6.33 -6.74
C MET A 200 0.87 6.06 -6.28
N ARG A 201 1.74 7.06 -6.44
CA ARG A 201 3.07 7.13 -5.84
C ARG A 201 3.11 8.27 -4.86
N PHE A 202 3.25 7.98 -3.57
CA PHE A 202 3.21 9.03 -2.57
C PHE A 202 3.88 8.63 -1.24
N SER A 203 4.39 9.62 -0.51
CA SER A 203 4.80 9.48 0.88
C SER A 203 4.65 10.81 1.61
N MET A 204 4.19 10.76 2.86
CA MET A 204 4.13 11.91 3.77
C MET A 204 5.49 12.27 4.39
N ARG A 205 6.57 11.55 4.10
CA ARG A 205 7.91 11.86 4.62
C ARG A 205 8.41 13.16 4.00
N ARG A 206 8.83 14.08 4.87
CA ARG A 206 9.28 15.42 4.43
C ARG A 206 10.65 15.38 3.73
N ASP A 207 11.54 14.52 4.20
CA ASP A 207 12.96 14.58 3.86
C ASP A 207 13.33 13.83 2.55
N ASN A 208 12.39 13.08 1.98
CA ASN A 208 12.65 12.22 0.81
C ASN A 208 11.86 12.61 -0.43
N ILE A 209 11.12 13.71 -0.38
CA ILE A 209 10.25 14.15 -1.47
C ILE A 209 10.39 15.65 -1.65
N ALA A 210 10.82 16.04 -2.84
CA ALA A 210 10.64 17.38 -3.36
C ALA A 210 9.47 17.40 -4.34
N SER A 211 9.03 18.57 -4.75
CA SER A 211 8.07 18.77 -5.82
C SER A 211 8.51 19.93 -6.69
N SER A 212 8.10 19.95 -7.93
CA SER A 212 8.21 21.16 -8.74
C SER A 212 7.47 22.30 -8.06
N THR A 213 7.88 23.55 -8.31
CA THR A 213 7.17 24.74 -7.79
C THR A 213 5.69 24.70 -8.13
N ARG A 214 5.34 24.24 -9.34
CA ARG A 214 3.98 24.12 -9.83
C ARG A 214 3.17 23.07 -9.04
N ALA A 215 3.77 21.97 -8.64
CA ALA A 215 3.10 20.89 -7.91
C ALA A 215 3.03 21.13 -6.40
N SER A 216 3.87 22.01 -5.85
CA SER A 216 4.00 22.21 -4.41
C SER A 216 2.68 22.51 -3.70
N ASP A 217 1.87 23.43 -4.25
CA ASP A 217 0.57 23.77 -3.69
C ASP A 217 -0.44 22.63 -3.83
N ALA A 218 -0.42 21.91 -4.95
CA ALA A 218 -1.29 20.76 -5.19
C ALA A 218 -0.96 19.62 -4.21
N ILE A 219 0.33 19.37 -3.94
CA ILE A 219 0.79 18.39 -2.95
C ILE A 219 0.40 18.82 -1.54
N THR A 220 0.50 20.10 -1.22
CA THR A 220 0.08 20.61 0.09
C THR A 220 -1.40 20.39 0.32
N ARG A 221 -2.24 20.67 -0.71
CA ARG A 221 -3.67 20.35 -0.66
C ARG A 221 -3.94 18.85 -0.53
N LEU A 222 -3.20 18.01 -1.30
CA LEU A 222 -3.32 16.55 -1.22
C LEU A 222 -3.02 16.03 0.18
N LYS A 223 -1.93 16.48 0.81
CA LYS A 223 -1.57 16.13 2.19
C LYS A 223 -2.69 16.49 3.16
N LYS A 224 -3.22 17.72 3.06
CA LYS A 224 -4.35 18.17 3.89
C LYS A 224 -5.60 17.31 3.68
N ILE A 225 -5.89 16.92 2.45
CA ILE A 225 -7.04 16.04 2.15
C ILE A 225 -6.85 14.67 2.80
N ILE A 226 -5.67 14.07 2.69
CA ILE A 226 -5.38 12.78 3.32
C ILE A 226 -5.57 12.86 4.83
N GLU A 227 -5.04 13.89 5.48
CA GLU A 227 -5.05 14.02 6.94
C GLU A 227 -6.42 14.39 7.51
N SER A 228 -7.20 15.21 6.81
CA SER A 228 -8.45 15.76 7.37
C SER A 228 -9.73 15.17 6.76
N HIS A 229 -9.76 14.94 5.45
CA HIS A 229 -10.99 14.51 4.78
C HIS A 229 -11.05 13.00 4.56
N CYS A 230 -9.90 12.36 4.33
CA CYS A 230 -9.84 10.91 4.11
C CYS A 230 -9.61 10.11 5.40
N ALA A 231 -9.31 10.76 6.52
CA ALA A 231 -9.09 10.08 7.80
C ALA A 231 -10.29 9.21 8.21
N GLN A 232 -11.51 9.66 7.94
CA GLN A 232 -12.76 8.91 8.22
C GLN A 232 -12.90 7.62 7.40
N TYR A 233 -12.22 7.50 6.26
CA TYR A 233 -12.24 6.30 5.39
C TYR A 233 -11.10 5.35 5.70
N SER A 234 -10.20 5.73 6.60
CA SER A 234 -9.08 4.88 6.97
C SER A 234 -9.52 3.77 7.93
N LEU A 235 -9.02 2.58 7.69
CA LEU A 235 -9.22 1.43 8.56
C LEU A 235 -7.92 1.12 9.30
N THR A 236 -8.01 0.86 10.58
CA THR A 236 -6.88 0.48 11.43
C THR A 236 -7.01 -0.98 11.84
N TYR A 237 -5.93 -1.75 11.65
CA TYR A 237 -5.93 -3.17 11.98
C TYR A 237 -4.57 -3.65 12.48
N LYS A 238 -4.56 -4.31 13.63
CA LYS A 238 -3.40 -5.03 14.15
C LYS A 238 -3.43 -6.46 13.66
N LEU A 239 -2.43 -6.84 12.85
CA LEU A 239 -2.30 -8.22 12.40
C LEU A 239 -1.92 -9.13 13.56
N CYS A 240 -2.70 -10.20 13.75
CA CYS A 240 -2.33 -11.33 14.58
C CYS A 240 -1.51 -12.36 13.78
N LYS A 241 -0.92 -13.33 14.47
CA LYS A 241 -0.22 -14.45 13.83
C LYS A 241 -1.11 -15.12 12.78
N ASN A 242 -0.53 -15.48 11.64
CA ASN A 242 -1.20 -16.10 10.49
C ASN A 242 -2.22 -15.23 9.75
N GLN A 243 -2.25 -13.94 10.06
CA GLN A 243 -3.03 -12.97 9.29
C GLN A 243 -2.14 -12.21 8.31
N GLY A 244 -2.74 -11.68 7.27
CA GLY A 244 -2.02 -10.85 6.33
C GLY A 244 -2.92 -9.87 5.59
N ILE A 245 -2.28 -8.90 4.95
CA ILE A 245 -2.89 -7.89 4.11
C ILE A 245 -2.42 -8.11 2.67
N LEU A 246 -3.37 -8.10 1.73
CA LEU A 246 -3.16 -8.09 0.29
C LEU A 246 -3.75 -6.79 -0.27
N THR A 247 -3.03 -6.09 -1.14
CA THR A 247 -3.51 -4.79 -1.62
C THR A 247 -2.95 -4.42 -2.97
N ASN A 248 -3.71 -3.59 -3.69
CA ASN A 248 -3.29 -2.89 -4.90
C ASN A 248 -2.48 -1.62 -4.59
N ASN A 249 -1.51 -1.74 -3.68
CA ASN A 249 -0.59 -0.67 -3.28
C ASN A 249 -1.31 0.61 -2.82
N ILE A 250 -2.35 0.46 -1.99
CA ILE A 250 -3.06 1.60 -1.40
C ILE A 250 -2.17 2.40 -0.45
N LEU A 251 -2.60 3.60 -0.08
CA LEU A 251 -1.96 4.34 1.01
C LEU A 251 -2.06 3.55 2.30
N HIS A 252 -0.94 3.45 2.98
CA HIS A 252 -0.86 2.74 4.25
C HIS A 252 0.23 3.32 5.15
N GLY A 253 0.17 2.90 6.40
CA GLY A 253 1.17 3.23 7.39
C GLY A 253 1.07 2.29 8.58
N ARG A 254 1.84 2.59 9.62
CA ARG A 254 1.91 1.77 10.83
C ARG A 254 2.19 2.62 12.04
N ASN A 255 1.48 2.39 13.11
CA ASN A 255 1.80 2.96 14.42
C ASN A 255 3.16 2.45 14.92
N SER A 256 3.79 3.21 15.79
CA SER A 256 4.94 2.71 16.56
C SER A 256 4.53 1.46 17.35
N PHE A 257 5.51 0.64 17.67
CA PHE A 257 5.26 -0.56 18.45
C PHE A 257 6.39 -0.81 19.44
N LYS A 258 6.15 -1.72 20.36
CA LYS A 258 7.15 -2.28 21.26
C LYS A 258 7.08 -3.80 21.19
N ASP A 259 8.24 -4.40 21.26
CA ASP A 259 8.40 -5.83 21.43
C ASP A 259 8.83 -6.12 22.88
N ASP A 260 8.42 -7.27 23.41
CA ASP A 260 8.85 -7.76 24.72
C ASP A 260 9.80 -8.96 24.50
N LYS A 261 9.29 -10.18 24.66
CA LYS A 261 10.11 -11.40 24.59
C LYS A 261 10.33 -11.90 23.16
N VAL A 262 9.40 -11.58 22.25
CA VAL A 262 9.43 -12.06 20.86
C VAL A 262 9.32 -10.85 19.94
N ASN A 263 10.30 -10.70 19.07
CA ASN A 263 10.32 -9.63 18.09
C ASN A 263 9.18 -9.79 17.06
N ARG A 264 8.54 -8.68 16.74
CA ARG A 264 7.61 -8.59 15.62
C ARG A 264 8.28 -9.06 14.34
N LYS A 265 7.62 -9.98 13.64
CA LYS A 265 8.13 -10.54 12.38
C LYS A 265 7.03 -10.62 11.34
N LEU A 266 7.23 -9.91 10.24
CA LEU A 266 6.36 -9.96 9.07
C LEU A 266 7.16 -10.42 7.85
N LEU A 267 6.46 -11.09 6.92
CA LEU A 267 6.96 -11.40 5.59
C LEU A 267 6.27 -10.46 4.61
N ARG A 268 7.04 -9.77 3.75
CA ARG A 268 6.53 -8.87 2.72
C ARG A 268 6.92 -9.36 1.34
N ILE A 269 5.93 -9.34 0.42
CA ILE A 269 6.11 -9.55 -1.01
C ILE A 269 5.61 -8.31 -1.72
N ARG A 270 6.39 -7.77 -2.67
CA ARG A 270 5.99 -6.68 -3.56
C ARG A 270 5.96 -7.19 -4.99
N SER A 271 4.96 -6.79 -5.77
CA SER A 271 4.75 -7.28 -7.11
C SER A 271 4.48 -6.16 -8.10
N TYR A 272 4.88 -6.41 -9.35
CA TYR A 272 4.66 -5.53 -10.48
C TYR A 272 3.31 -5.80 -11.19
N GLU A 273 2.53 -6.73 -10.71
CA GLU A 273 1.14 -6.93 -11.14
C GLU A 273 0.17 -6.26 -10.18
N ARG A 274 -0.97 -5.85 -10.76
CA ARG A 274 -2.17 -5.46 -10.02
C ARG A 274 -3.04 -6.69 -9.81
N LEU A 275 -3.73 -6.77 -8.69
CA LEU A 275 -4.65 -7.83 -8.31
C LEU A 275 -6.09 -7.52 -8.71
#